data_93fb5fb01576ff9d7e995e3503760b93
#
_entry.id   93fb5fb01576ff9d7e995e3503760b93
#
_cell.length_a   1.000
_cell.length_b   1.000
_cell.length_c   1.000
_cell.angle_alpha   90.00
_cell.angle_beta   90.00
_cell.angle_gamma   90.00
#
_symmetry.space_group_name_H-M   'P 1'
#
loop_
_entity.id
_entity.type
_entity.pdbx_description
1 polymer ?
#
loop_
_entity_poly.entity_id
_entity_poly.type
_entity_poly.pdbx_seq_one_letter_code
_entity_poly.pdbx_strand_id
1 'polypeptide(L)'
;MTDDAEAMNQQYGATDISVRILTHLRQAGVDLEALTREDLAAFDEFHGGGQESTRALARLAKLEPRVRVLDLGCGIGGPARTLAAEFGCQITGIELTYEFYRAAEMLTAKVGLSHLVQFRHGDAVAMPFDDAAFDVVWSQNSLMNIADKVSLLRQIHRVLRAGGRFAFQTMLAGPVPNLHFPVFWADTAALNFLVTPEELRRLLRRTGFHEVVWEDMTARTIAMAQQRRKVVAHEGTPALGIGVIVPAQAHEKTANTLRNYEEGRTVAVQALYAKAV
;
A
#
# COMPACT_ATOMS: atom_id res chain seq x y z
N MET A 1 -2.80 -6.78 20.42
CA MET A 1 -3.14 -5.77 19.40
C MET A 1 -3.20 -4.44 20.14
N THR A 2 -2.65 -3.36 19.59
CA THR A 2 -2.74 -2.03 20.21
C THR A 2 -4.12 -1.42 19.94
N ASP A 3 -4.56 -0.44 20.74
CA ASP A 3 -5.85 0.25 20.53
C ASP A 3 -5.94 0.86 19.11
N ASP A 4 -4.81 1.36 18.58
CA ASP A 4 -4.73 1.88 17.21
C ASP A 4 -4.96 0.78 16.16
N ALA A 5 -4.42 -0.42 16.39
CA ALA A 5 -4.62 -1.57 15.49
C ALA A 5 -6.08 -2.05 15.49
N GLU A 6 -6.77 -1.98 16.63
CA GLU A 6 -8.21 -2.27 16.71
C GLU A 6 -9.04 -1.23 15.96
N ALA A 7 -8.72 0.06 16.11
CA ALA A 7 -9.39 1.14 15.40
C ALA A 7 -9.19 1.03 13.87
N MET A 8 -8.00 0.66 13.42
CA MET A 8 -7.71 0.41 12.00
C MET A 8 -8.50 -0.81 11.47
N ASN A 9 -8.58 -1.90 12.23
CA ASN A 9 -9.42 -3.05 11.88
C ASN A 9 -10.90 -2.68 11.75
N GLN A 10 -11.42 -1.83 12.61
CA GLN A 10 -12.80 -1.34 12.51
C GLN A 10 -13.03 -0.46 11.28
N GLN A 11 -12.08 0.38 10.91
CA GLN A 11 -12.16 1.24 9.73
C GLN A 11 -12.23 0.45 8.42
N TYR A 12 -11.46 -0.64 8.30
CA TYR A 12 -11.33 -1.41 7.07
C TYR A 12 -12.09 -2.75 7.08
N GLY A 13 -12.43 -3.32 8.25
CA GLY A 13 -12.91 -4.69 8.42
C GLY A 13 -14.44 -4.89 8.44
N ALA A 14 -15.25 -3.88 8.14
CA ALA A 14 -16.69 -3.88 8.44
C ALA A 14 -17.58 -4.78 7.56
N THR A 15 -17.08 -5.46 6.51
CA THR A 15 -17.86 -6.36 5.63
C THR A 15 -16.96 -7.39 4.96
N ASP A 16 -17.51 -8.57 4.62
CA ASP A 16 -16.82 -9.58 3.81
C ASP A 16 -16.43 -9.00 2.44
N ILE A 17 -15.21 -8.49 2.39
CA ILE A 17 -14.64 -7.82 1.20
C ILE A 17 -14.50 -8.80 0.04
N SER A 18 -14.26 -10.08 0.32
CA SER A 18 -14.14 -11.13 -0.69
C SER A 18 -15.44 -11.32 -1.45
N VAL A 19 -16.58 -11.40 -0.72
CA VAL A 19 -17.92 -11.51 -1.32
C VAL A 19 -18.22 -10.27 -2.15
N ARG A 20 -17.91 -9.09 -1.63
CA ARG A 20 -18.14 -7.81 -2.35
C ARG A 20 -17.33 -7.75 -3.65
N ILE A 21 -16.06 -8.08 -3.62
CA ILE A 21 -15.19 -8.11 -4.82
C ILE A 21 -15.77 -9.07 -5.87
N LEU A 22 -16.07 -10.31 -5.49
CA LEU A 22 -16.60 -11.31 -6.40
C LEU A 22 -17.97 -10.91 -6.98
N THR A 23 -18.79 -10.24 -6.19
CA THR A 23 -20.09 -9.72 -6.65
C THR A 23 -19.93 -8.65 -7.71
N HIS A 24 -19.03 -7.66 -7.50
CA HIS A 24 -18.79 -6.60 -8.48
C HIS A 24 -18.14 -7.14 -9.77
N LEU A 25 -17.22 -8.09 -9.67
CA LEU A 25 -16.62 -8.76 -10.83
C LEU A 25 -17.70 -9.47 -11.67
N ARG A 26 -18.61 -10.24 -11.04
CA ARG A 26 -19.74 -10.88 -11.76
C ARG A 26 -20.66 -9.85 -12.43
N GLN A 27 -21.00 -8.76 -11.72
CA GLN A 27 -21.85 -7.70 -12.27
C GLN A 27 -21.16 -6.98 -13.46
N ALA A 28 -19.83 -6.93 -13.48
CA ALA A 28 -19.05 -6.42 -14.60
C ALA A 28 -18.87 -7.46 -15.74
N GLY A 29 -19.44 -8.65 -15.62
CA GLY A 29 -19.37 -9.70 -16.67
C GLY A 29 -18.07 -10.50 -16.66
N VAL A 30 -17.26 -10.44 -15.60
CA VAL A 30 -15.99 -11.17 -15.49
C VAL A 30 -16.26 -12.64 -15.13
N ASP A 31 -15.60 -13.55 -15.85
CA ASP A 31 -15.62 -14.99 -15.54
C ASP A 31 -14.72 -15.28 -14.34
N LEU A 32 -15.33 -15.64 -13.22
CA LEU A 32 -14.59 -15.90 -11.97
C LEU A 32 -13.81 -17.24 -11.97
N GLU A 33 -14.10 -18.15 -12.90
CA GLU A 33 -13.36 -19.42 -13.05
C GLU A 33 -12.10 -19.24 -13.92
N ALA A 34 -12.07 -18.18 -14.74
CA ALA A 34 -10.93 -17.80 -15.58
C ALA A 34 -10.37 -16.42 -15.21
N LEU A 35 -10.42 -16.04 -13.92
CA LEU A 35 -10.02 -14.73 -13.43
C LEU A 35 -8.54 -14.46 -13.71
N THR A 36 -8.26 -13.30 -14.29
CA THR A 36 -6.91 -12.82 -14.62
C THR A 36 -6.48 -11.66 -13.73
N ARG A 37 -5.21 -11.32 -13.74
CA ARG A 37 -4.70 -10.10 -13.05
C ARG A 37 -5.25 -8.82 -13.68
N GLU A 38 -5.46 -8.83 -14.98
CA GLU A 38 -6.01 -7.72 -15.74
C GLU A 38 -7.42 -7.37 -15.30
N ASP A 39 -8.23 -8.37 -14.96
CA ASP A 39 -9.58 -8.17 -14.40
C ASP A 39 -9.57 -7.48 -13.02
N LEU A 40 -8.48 -7.66 -12.26
CA LEU A 40 -8.29 -7.05 -10.95
C LEU A 40 -7.69 -5.63 -11.02
N ALA A 41 -7.04 -5.27 -12.12
CA ALA A 41 -6.21 -4.08 -12.24
C ALA A 41 -6.91 -2.75 -11.85
N ALA A 42 -8.24 -2.68 -12.03
CA ALA A 42 -9.02 -1.48 -11.75
C ALA A 42 -9.11 -1.12 -10.25
N PHE A 43 -8.94 -2.09 -9.36
CA PHE A 43 -9.08 -1.89 -7.91
C PHE A 43 -8.00 -2.58 -7.06
N ASP A 44 -7.17 -3.42 -7.67
CA ASP A 44 -6.23 -4.30 -6.99
C ASP A 44 -5.10 -3.55 -6.28
N GLU A 45 -4.70 -2.43 -6.85
CA GLU A 45 -3.65 -1.56 -6.32
C GLU A 45 -4.23 -0.18 -6.00
N PHE A 46 -4.87 -0.04 -4.85
CA PHE A 46 -5.54 1.19 -4.44
C PHE A 46 -4.61 2.21 -3.77
N HIS A 47 -3.43 2.37 -4.31
CA HIS A 47 -2.50 3.45 -3.98
C HIS A 47 -2.32 4.41 -5.16
N GLY A 48 -1.71 5.57 -4.90
CA GLY A 48 -1.49 6.57 -5.95
C GLY A 48 -0.64 6.01 -7.10
N GLY A 49 -1.20 6.01 -8.31
CA GLY A 49 -0.52 5.57 -9.53
C GLY A 49 -0.71 4.10 -9.91
N GLY A 50 -1.40 3.29 -9.09
CA GLY A 50 -1.72 1.89 -9.42
C GLY A 50 -0.49 1.09 -9.89
N GLN A 51 -0.70 0.10 -10.74
CA GLN A 51 0.36 -0.81 -11.23
C GLN A 51 1.59 -0.09 -11.80
N GLU A 52 1.42 1.07 -12.46
CA GLU A 52 2.58 1.80 -13.00
C GLU A 52 3.48 2.32 -11.89
N SER A 53 2.92 2.75 -10.77
CA SER A 53 3.69 3.17 -9.59
C SER A 53 4.43 1.98 -8.95
N THR A 54 3.79 0.81 -8.86
CA THR A 54 4.43 -0.43 -8.41
C THR A 54 5.59 -0.81 -9.33
N ARG A 55 5.40 -0.79 -10.65
CA ARG A 55 6.47 -1.06 -11.62
C ARG A 55 7.63 -0.06 -11.51
N ALA A 56 7.33 1.23 -11.32
CA ALA A 56 8.35 2.25 -11.17
C ALA A 56 9.21 2.03 -9.91
N LEU A 57 8.56 1.77 -8.77
CA LEU A 57 9.26 1.47 -7.52
C LEU A 57 10.04 0.15 -7.59
N ALA A 58 9.53 -0.89 -8.30
CA ALA A 58 10.20 -2.16 -8.50
C ALA A 58 11.51 -2.01 -9.31
N ARG A 59 11.47 -1.17 -10.37
CA ARG A 59 12.67 -0.82 -11.15
C ARG A 59 13.67 -0.05 -10.29
N LEU A 60 13.21 0.93 -9.50
CA LEU A 60 14.04 1.68 -8.56
C LEU A 60 14.70 0.77 -7.53
N ALA A 61 13.95 -0.17 -6.99
CA ALA A 61 14.44 -1.18 -6.06
C ALA A 61 15.30 -2.25 -6.75
N LYS A 62 15.45 -2.24 -8.07
CA LYS A 62 16.18 -3.23 -8.87
C LYS A 62 15.75 -4.66 -8.50
N LEU A 63 14.44 -4.92 -8.54
CA LEU A 63 13.92 -6.25 -8.26
C LEU A 63 14.28 -7.21 -9.40
N GLU A 64 14.66 -8.42 -9.02
CA GLU A 64 15.09 -9.50 -9.90
C GLU A 64 14.40 -10.81 -9.51
N PRO A 65 14.35 -11.81 -10.38
CA PRO A 65 13.75 -13.11 -10.05
C PRO A 65 14.36 -13.74 -8.79
N ARG A 66 13.49 -14.37 -7.99
CA ARG A 66 13.81 -15.05 -6.73
C ARG A 66 14.20 -14.13 -5.55
N VAL A 67 14.20 -12.81 -5.72
CA VAL A 67 14.33 -11.89 -4.59
C VAL A 67 13.18 -12.12 -3.60
N ARG A 68 13.51 -12.29 -2.32
CA ARG A 68 12.52 -12.47 -1.24
C ARG A 68 12.06 -11.10 -0.76
N VAL A 69 10.79 -10.81 -1.00
CA VAL A 69 10.18 -9.51 -0.68
C VAL A 69 9.15 -9.70 0.44
N LEU A 70 9.23 -8.88 1.48
CA LEU A 70 8.14 -8.69 2.43
C LEU A 70 7.31 -7.47 2.00
N ASP A 71 6.04 -7.69 1.63
CA ASP A 71 5.08 -6.63 1.33
C ASP A 71 4.32 -6.25 2.62
N LEU A 72 4.65 -5.10 3.19
CA LEU A 72 4.19 -4.61 4.48
C LEU A 72 2.90 -3.78 4.32
N GLY A 73 1.81 -4.23 4.94
CA GLY A 73 0.48 -3.67 4.74
C GLY A 73 0.00 -3.94 3.32
N CYS A 74 0.06 -5.22 2.92
CA CYS A 74 -0.16 -5.65 1.53
C CYS A 74 -1.61 -5.51 1.05
N GLY A 75 -2.55 -5.12 1.93
CA GLY A 75 -3.96 -4.97 1.60
C GLY A 75 -4.54 -6.26 1.00
N ILE A 76 -5.20 -6.15 -0.14
CA ILE A 76 -5.74 -7.30 -0.88
C ILE A 76 -4.71 -7.96 -1.82
N GLY A 77 -3.42 -7.59 -1.73
CA GLY A 77 -2.29 -8.27 -2.38
C GLY A 77 -2.00 -7.86 -3.83
N GLY A 78 -2.51 -6.74 -4.33
CA GLY A 78 -2.27 -6.26 -5.70
C GLY A 78 -0.79 -6.09 -6.03
N PRO A 79 -0.04 -5.24 -5.31
CA PRO A 79 1.41 -5.09 -5.52
C PRO A 79 2.15 -6.43 -5.41
N ALA A 80 1.83 -7.26 -4.43
CA ALA A 80 2.45 -8.58 -4.26
C ALA A 80 2.30 -9.45 -5.53
N ARG A 81 1.11 -9.49 -6.13
CA ARG A 81 0.86 -10.23 -7.38
C ARG A 81 1.60 -9.62 -8.56
N THR A 82 1.67 -8.28 -8.65
CA THR A 82 2.42 -7.59 -9.70
C THR A 82 3.91 -7.89 -9.60
N LEU A 83 4.51 -7.82 -8.41
CA LEU A 83 5.92 -8.12 -8.19
C LEU A 83 6.26 -9.59 -8.49
N ALA A 84 5.39 -10.52 -8.11
CA ALA A 84 5.58 -11.94 -8.39
C ALA A 84 5.51 -12.24 -9.88
N ALA A 85 4.46 -11.76 -10.56
CA ALA A 85 4.21 -12.10 -11.97
C ALA A 85 5.18 -11.41 -12.95
N GLU A 86 5.56 -10.16 -12.69
CA GLU A 86 6.35 -9.36 -13.64
C GLU A 86 7.84 -9.35 -13.34
N PHE A 87 8.23 -9.54 -12.06
CA PHE A 87 9.63 -9.53 -11.64
C PHE A 87 10.12 -10.88 -11.12
N GLY A 88 9.25 -11.90 -11.03
CA GLY A 88 9.61 -13.26 -10.60
C GLY A 88 10.04 -13.34 -9.12
N CYS A 89 9.62 -12.39 -8.29
CA CYS A 89 9.95 -12.34 -6.88
C CYS A 89 9.17 -13.38 -6.06
N GLN A 90 9.74 -13.80 -4.93
CA GLN A 90 9.04 -14.55 -3.89
C GLN A 90 8.48 -13.57 -2.86
N ILE A 91 7.17 -13.49 -2.74
CA ILE A 91 6.52 -12.48 -1.93
C ILE A 91 5.89 -13.10 -0.68
N THR A 92 6.15 -12.49 0.46
CA THR A 92 5.37 -12.68 1.68
C THR A 92 4.68 -11.36 2.02
N GLY A 93 3.35 -11.32 1.98
CA GLY A 93 2.58 -10.17 2.45
C GLY A 93 2.26 -10.28 3.94
N ILE A 94 2.29 -9.16 4.67
CA ILE A 94 1.74 -9.06 6.02
C ILE A 94 0.64 -8.00 6.06
N GLU A 95 -0.51 -8.38 6.61
CA GLU A 95 -1.70 -7.52 6.66
C GLU A 95 -2.38 -7.62 8.03
N LEU A 96 -2.71 -6.45 8.59
CA LEU A 96 -3.35 -6.34 9.90
C LEU A 96 -4.85 -6.64 9.84
N THR A 97 -5.52 -6.22 8.75
CA THR A 97 -6.97 -6.37 8.58
C THR A 97 -7.27 -7.78 8.08
N TYR A 98 -7.93 -8.58 8.92
CA TYR A 98 -8.21 -9.99 8.62
C TYR A 98 -8.97 -10.18 7.29
N GLU A 99 -9.97 -9.34 7.01
CA GLU A 99 -10.76 -9.42 5.78
C GLU A 99 -9.92 -9.12 4.53
N PHE A 100 -8.95 -8.19 4.60
CA PHE A 100 -8.02 -7.91 3.52
C PHE A 100 -7.05 -9.07 3.30
N TYR A 101 -6.51 -9.63 4.39
CA TYR A 101 -5.67 -10.83 4.34
C TYR A 101 -6.40 -11.98 3.64
N ARG A 102 -7.67 -12.28 4.01
CA ARG A 102 -8.47 -13.32 3.38
C ARG A 102 -8.73 -13.05 1.89
N ALA A 103 -9.03 -11.81 1.53
CA ALA A 103 -9.21 -11.41 0.14
C ALA A 103 -7.91 -11.57 -0.65
N ALA A 104 -6.76 -11.21 -0.09
CA ALA A 104 -5.45 -11.38 -0.71
C ALA A 104 -5.16 -12.84 -1.04
N GLU A 105 -5.39 -13.77 -0.10
CA GLU A 105 -5.22 -15.21 -0.32
C GLU A 105 -6.15 -15.72 -1.43
N MET A 106 -7.44 -15.39 -1.36
CA MET A 106 -8.45 -15.82 -2.33
C MET A 106 -8.14 -15.33 -3.74
N LEU A 107 -7.85 -14.03 -3.91
CA LEU A 107 -7.55 -13.45 -5.21
C LEU A 107 -6.25 -14.03 -5.80
N THR A 108 -5.23 -14.23 -4.98
CA THR A 108 -3.95 -14.80 -5.41
C THR A 108 -4.09 -16.25 -5.86
N ALA A 109 -4.91 -17.04 -5.17
CA ALA A 109 -5.22 -18.41 -5.58
C ALA A 109 -5.98 -18.44 -6.90
N LYS A 110 -6.98 -17.57 -7.08
CA LYS A 110 -7.79 -17.49 -8.31
C LYS A 110 -6.98 -17.12 -9.56
N VAL A 111 -5.95 -16.26 -9.42
CA VAL A 111 -5.06 -15.92 -10.53
C VAL A 111 -3.81 -16.79 -10.63
N GLY A 112 -3.74 -17.93 -9.91
CA GLY A 112 -2.70 -18.96 -10.05
C GLY A 112 -1.32 -18.58 -9.49
N LEU A 113 -1.21 -17.56 -8.61
CA LEU A 113 0.09 -17.06 -8.11
C LEU A 113 0.48 -17.56 -6.72
N SER A 114 -0.27 -18.50 -6.11
CA SER A 114 0.02 -19.02 -4.76
C SER A 114 1.38 -19.71 -4.63
N HIS A 115 2.02 -20.08 -5.73
CA HIS A 115 3.36 -20.67 -5.73
C HIS A 115 4.49 -19.64 -5.55
N LEU A 116 4.22 -18.34 -5.73
CA LEU A 116 5.17 -17.23 -5.55
C LEU A 116 4.76 -16.28 -4.43
N VAL A 117 3.47 -16.23 -4.06
CA VAL A 117 2.93 -15.25 -3.12
C VAL A 117 2.22 -15.98 -1.98
N GLN A 118 2.60 -15.65 -0.76
CA GLN A 118 1.93 -16.08 0.46
C GLN A 118 1.63 -14.88 1.36
N PHE A 119 0.66 -15.03 2.26
CA PHE A 119 0.26 -13.97 3.17
C PHE A 119 0.31 -14.42 4.63
N ARG A 120 0.44 -13.44 5.54
CA ARG A 120 0.34 -13.61 6.99
C ARG A 120 -0.57 -12.52 7.55
N HIS A 121 -1.56 -12.92 8.34
CA HIS A 121 -2.29 -11.98 9.17
C HIS A 121 -1.42 -11.62 10.36
N GLY A 122 -1.18 -10.32 10.59
CA GLY A 122 -0.31 -9.88 11.68
C GLY A 122 -0.03 -8.38 11.68
N ASP A 123 0.58 -7.93 12.77
CA ASP A 123 0.93 -6.53 12.98
C ASP A 123 2.38 -6.26 12.54
N ALA A 124 2.55 -5.21 11.74
CA ALA A 124 3.87 -4.80 11.24
C ALA A 124 4.83 -4.30 12.33
N VAL A 125 4.33 -3.89 13.50
CA VAL A 125 5.17 -3.50 14.64
C VAL A 125 5.63 -4.70 15.50
N ALA A 126 5.12 -5.92 15.20
CA ALA A 126 5.47 -7.17 15.88
C ALA A 126 5.51 -8.34 14.88
N MET A 127 6.34 -8.23 13.84
CA MET A 127 6.38 -9.17 12.71
C MET A 127 6.82 -10.58 13.13
N PRO A 128 6.04 -11.64 12.78
CA PRO A 128 6.35 -13.03 13.14
C PRO A 128 7.34 -13.68 12.13
N PHE A 129 8.40 -12.97 11.80
CA PHE A 129 9.43 -13.44 10.86
C PHE A 129 10.80 -13.47 11.54
N ASP A 130 11.67 -14.35 11.07
CA ASP A 130 13.05 -14.46 11.53
C ASP A 130 13.86 -13.20 11.13
N ASP A 131 14.96 -12.98 11.83
CA ASP A 131 15.94 -11.96 11.50
C ASP A 131 16.56 -12.25 10.13
N ALA A 132 16.81 -11.21 9.34
CA ALA A 132 17.44 -11.31 8.02
C ALA A 132 16.72 -12.24 7.02
N ALA A 133 15.41 -12.42 7.16
CA ALA A 133 14.61 -13.30 6.31
C ALA A 133 14.41 -12.77 4.89
N PHE A 134 14.48 -11.44 4.67
CA PHE A 134 14.11 -10.81 3.41
C PHE A 134 15.27 -10.01 2.79
N ASP A 135 15.26 -9.97 1.46
CA ASP A 135 16.18 -9.16 0.66
C ASP A 135 15.67 -7.72 0.49
N VAL A 136 14.34 -7.58 0.41
CA VAL A 136 13.64 -6.31 0.29
C VAL A 136 12.42 -6.30 1.21
N VAL A 137 12.22 -5.21 1.94
CA VAL A 137 10.91 -4.85 2.49
C VAL A 137 10.29 -3.81 1.58
N TRP A 138 9.05 -4.04 1.22
CA TRP A 138 8.23 -3.22 0.35
C TRP A 138 7.05 -2.63 1.12
N SER A 139 6.65 -1.41 0.82
CA SER A 139 5.45 -0.82 1.40
C SER A 139 4.87 0.25 0.49
N GLN A 140 3.59 0.15 0.16
CA GLN A 140 2.89 1.21 -0.59
C GLN A 140 1.65 1.66 0.18
N ASN A 141 1.67 2.93 0.62
CA ASN A 141 0.58 3.59 1.31
C ASN A 141 0.06 2.83 2.57
N SER A 142 0.97 2.27 3.36
CA SER A 142 0.64 1.70 4.67
C SER A 142 1.30 2.43 5.84
N LEU A 143 2.46 3.09 5.61
CA LEU A 143 3.20 3.75 6.68
C LEU A 143 2.37 4.80 7.44
N MET A 144 1.48 5.54 6.75
CA MET A 144 0.66 6.58 7.37
C MET A 144 -0.39 6.04 8.34
N ASN A 145 -0.67 4.74 8.30
CA ASN A 145 -1.64 4.08 9.18
C ASN A 145 -1.02 3.54 10.47
N ILE A 146 0.30 3.61 10.63
CA ILE A 146 1.02 3.00 11.75
C ILE A 146 1.54 4.10 12.66
N ALA A 147 1.03 4.18 13.90
CA ALA A 147 1.41 5.21 14.87
C ALA A 147 2.86 5.05 15.33
N ASP A 148 3.26 3.86 15.75
CA ASP A 148 4.61 3.57 16.24
C ASP A 148 5.61 3.34 15.09
N LYS A 149 6.08 4.45 14.50
CA LYS A 149 7.11 4.41 13.46
C LYS A 149 8.43 3.83 13.95
N VAL A 150 8.75 3.98 15.23
CA VAL A 150 10.03 3.51 15.79
C VAL A 150 10.07 1.99 15.83
N SER A 151 9.03 1.37 16.39
CA SER A 151 8.91 -0.09 16.41
C SER A 151 8.80 -0.66 15.00
N LEU A 152 8.00 -0.03 14.14
CA LEU A 152 7.90 -0.42 12.74
C LEU A 152 9.28 -0.46 12.05
N LEU A 153 10.04 0.63 12.09
CA LEU A 153 11.33 0.73 11.43
C LEU A 153 12.36 -0.24 12.02
N ARG A 154 12.31 -0.49 13.34
CA ARG A 154 13.13 -1.54 13.99
C ARG A 154 12.79 -2.93 13.46
N GLN A 155 11.50 -3.26 13.31
CA GLN A 155 11.08 -4.54 12.74
C GLN A 155 11.51 -4.66 11.27
N ILE A 156 11.33 -3.63 10.45
CA ILE A 156 11.81 -3.61 9.05
C ILE A 156 13.33 -3.85 9.01
N HIS A 157 14.08 -3.16 9.85
CA HIS A 157 15.53 -3.33 9.93
C HIS A 157 15.91 -4.75 10.36
N ARG A 158 15.22 -5.34 11.35
CA ARG A 158 15.48 -6.68 11.86
C ARG A 158 15.29 -7.75 10.79
N VAL A 159 14.15 -7.72 10.08
CA VAL A 159 13.82 -8.76 9.10
C VAL A 159 14.58 -8.64 7.78
N LEU A 160 15.17 -7.47 7.48
CA LEU A 160 16.07 -7.30 6.35
C LEU A 160 17.44 -7.92 6.61
N ARG A 161 17.97 -8.66 5.62
CA ARG A 161 19.38 -9.09 5.65
C ARG A 161 20.34 -7.91 5.59
N ALA A 162 21.61 -8.12 5.92
CA ALA A 162 22.66 -7.14 5.68
C ALA A 162 22.70 -6.76 4.19
N GLY A 163 22.80 -5.46 3.88
CA GLY A 163 22.69 -4.93 2.54
C GLY A 163 21.30 -5.05 1.89
N GLY A 164 20.28 -5.46 2.65
CA GLY A 164 18.89 -5.48 2.21
C GLY A 164 18.32 -4.08 2.01
N ARG A 165 17.22 -3.97 1.31
CA ARG A 165 16.63 -2.68 0.88
C ARG A 165 15.22 -2.50 1.43
N PHE A 166 14.90 -1.27 1.82
CA PHE A 166 13.54 -0.85 2.12
C PHE A 166 13.06 0.09 1.01
N ALA A 167 12.10 -0.37 0.22
CA ALA A 167 11.47 0.37 -0.88
C ALA A 167 10.05 0.74 -0.48
N PHE A 168 9.71 2.02 -0.54
CA PHE A 168 8.36 2.43 -0.17
C PHE A 168 7.85 3.61 -0.98
N GLN A 169 6.52 3.68 -1.07
CA GLN A 169 5.77 4.85 -1.48
C GLN A 169 4.80 5.19 -0.35
N THR A 170 4.72 6.46 0.03
CA THR A 170 3.85 6.88 1.13
C THR A 170 3.41 8.34 1.00
N MET A 171 2.36 8.68 1.73
CA MET A 171 1.99 10.06 2.00
C MET A 171 2.63 10.53 3.31
N LEU A 172 3.04 11.78 3.35
CA LEU A 172 3.63 12.44 4.51
C LEU A 172 2.93 13.77 4.75
N ALA A 173 3.09 14.32 5.95
CA ALA A 173 2.61 15.64 6.29
C ALA A 173 3.34 16.71 5.46
N GLY A 174 2.59 17.56 4.81
CA GLY A 174 3.10 18.73 4.09
C GLY A 174 3.31 19.93 5.01
N PRO A 175 3.78 21.07 4.46
CA PRO A 175 4.03 22.28 5.24
C PRO A 175 2.76 22.98 5.74
N VAL A 176 1.60 22.72 5.15
CA VAL A 176 0.32 23.31 5.57
C VAL A 176 -0.38 22.38 6.57
N PRO A 177 -0.67 22.83 7.80
CA PRO A 177 -1.31 21.99 8.83
C PRO A 177 -2.80 21.75 8.56
N ASN A 178 -3.41 20.86 9.36
CA ASN A 178 -4.85 20.58 9.42
C ASN A 178 -5.43 20.02 8.12
N LEU A 179 -5.39 18.70 7.97
CA LEU A 179 -5.97 17.99 6.82
C LEU A 179 -7.49 18.15 6.75
N HIS A 180 -8.01 18.08 5.53
CA HIS A 180 -9.42 17.84 5.27
C HIS A 180 -9.72 16.35 5.42
N PHE A 181 -10.70 15.99 6.22
CA PHE A 181 -11.18 14.63 6.46
C PHE A 181 -12.62 14.47 5.94
N PRO A 182 -13.08 13.23 5.65
CA PRO A 182 -12.32 11.98 5.69
C PRO A 182 -11.35 11.85 4.51
N VAL A 183 -10.30 11.04 4.70
CA VAL A 183 -9.37 10.63 3.65
C VAL A 183 -9.28 9.10 3.60
N PHE A 184 -8.62 8.52 2.58
CA PHE A 184 -8.58 7.07 2.45
C PHE A 184 -7.92 6.36 3.63
N TRP A 185 -6.94 6.97 4.29
CA TRP A 185 -6.20 6.37 5.42
C TRP A 185 -6.73 6.77 6.80
N ALA A 186 -7.60 7.77 6.89
CA ALA A 186 -8.14 8.24 8.17
C ALA A 186 -9.51 8.91 7.98
N ASP A 187 -10.49 8.47 8.73
CA ASP A 187 -11.80 9.12 8.75
C ASP A 187 -11.78 10.41 9.59
N THR A 188 -10.89 10.47 10.56
CA THR A 188 -10.72 11.63 11.47
C THR A 188 -9.25 11.88 11.77
N ALA A 189 -8.96 13.05 12.35
CA ALA A 189 -7.60 13.41 12.75
C ALA A 189 -6.98 12.44 13.78
N ALA A 190 -7.78 11.76 14.58
CA ALA A 190 -7.31 10.79 15.58
C ALA A 190 -6.65 9.54 14.96
N LEU A 191 -7.01 9.21 13.72
CA LEU A 191 -6.46 8.05 12.98
C LEU A 191 -5.36 8.47 11.98
N ASN A 192 -4.92 9.72 12.01
CA ASN A 192 -3.92 10.24 11.08
C ASN A 192 -2.53 10.27 11.73
N PHE A 193 -1.65 9.37 11.29
CA PHE A 193 -0.30 9.25 11.83
C PHE A 193 0.77 9.69 10.83
N LEU A 194 0.46 10.70 10.00
CA LEU A 194 1.45 11.30 9.11
C LEU A 194 2.58 11.96 9.90
N VAL A 195 3.79 11.76 9.42
CA VAL A 195 4.99 12.49 9.88
C VAL A 195 5.52 13.35 8.74
N THR A 196 6.35 14.35 9.04
CA THR A 196 6.99 15.15 7.98
C THR A 196 8.09 14.36 7.27
N PRO A 197 8.48 14.76 6.02
CA PRO A 197 9.63 14.19 5.33
C PRO A 197 10.92 14.18 6.16
N GLU A 198 11.20 15.27 6.86
CA GLU A 198 12.38 15.42 7.72
C GLU A 198 12.35 14.45 8.89
N GLU A 199 11.18 14.28 9.49
CA GLU A 199 11.01 13.36 10.62
C GLU A 199 11.19 11.91 10.18
N LEU A 200 10.59 11.48 9.06
CA LEU A 200 10.74 10.12 8.54
C LEU A 200 12.21 9.84 8.19
N ARG A 201 12.89 10.76 7.50
CA ARG A 201 14.32 10.65 7.19
C ARG A 201 15.18 10.54 8.47
N ARG A 202 14.86 11.33 9.50
CA ARG A 202 15.55 11.27 10.79
C ARG A 202 15.36 9.90 11.46
N LEU A 203 14.15 9.37 11.47
CA LEU A 203 13.83 8.06 12.05
C LEU A 203 14.55 6.93 11.30
N LEU A 204 14.53 6.94 9.97
CA LEU A 204 15.23 5.97 9.14
C LEU A 204 16.74 5.96 9.43
N ARG A 205 17.39 7.14 9.44
CA ARG A 205 18.82 7.23 9.79
C ARG A 205 19.13 6.70 11.18
N ARG A 206 18.31 7.03 12.17
CA ARG A 206 18.49 6.54 13.57
C ARG A 206 18.30 5.04 13.71
N THR A 207 17.59 4.41 12.79
CA THR A 207 17.38 2.95 12.77
C THR A 207 18.47 2.21 11.97
N GLY A 208 19.44 2.94 11.38
CA GLY A 208 20.57 2.31 10.65
C GLY A 208 20.34 2.19 9.15
N PHE A 209 19.37 2.92 8.60
CA PHE A 209 19.15 2.99 7.15
C PHE A 209 19.93 4.14 6.51
N HIS A 210 20.43 3.90 5.28
CA HIS A 210 21.05 4.88 4.41
C HIS A 210 20.10 5.19 3.24
N GLU A 211 19.87 6.48 2.98
CA GLU A 211 19.08 6.94 1.84
C GLU A 211 19.83 6.64 0.53
N VAL A 212 19.17 5.95 -0.39
CA VAL A 212 19.66 5.67 -1.75
C VAL A 212 18.97 6.60 -2.75
N VAL A 213 17.63 6.67 -2.65
CA VAL A 213 16.79 7.54 -3.48
C VAL A 213 15.64 8.09 -2.61
N TRP A 214 15.34 9.36 -2.85
CA TRP A 214 14.16 10.02 -2.32
C TRP A 214 13.58 10.92 -3.40
N GLU A 215 12.38 10.60 -3.85
CA GLU A 215 11.68 11.32 -4.90
C GLU A 215 10.39 11.93 -4.36
N ASP A 216 10.20 13.23 -4.57
CA ASP A 216 8.93 13.90 -4.34
C ASP A 216 8.01 13.63 -5.55
N MET A 217 6.96 12.87 -5.30
CA MET A 217 5.97 12.46 -6.30
C MET A 217 4.72 13.35 -6.29
N THR A 218 4.70 14.41 -5.49
CA THR A 218 3.48 15.22 -5.23
C THR A 218 2.88 15.79 -6.50
N ALA A 219 3.68 16.47 -7.33
CA ALA A 219 3.21 17.06 -8.56
C ALA A 219 2.64 16.00 -9.55
N ARG A 220 3.33 14.85 -9.66
CA ARG A 220 2.89 13.73 -10.49
C ARG A 220 1.58 13.13 -9.96
N THR A 221 1.47 12.95 -8.65
CA THR A 221 0.25 12.44 -7.99
C THR A 221 -0.94 13.36 -8.21
N ILE A 222 -0.76 14.68 -8.07
CA ILE A 222 -1.80 15.67 -8.37
C ILE A 222 -2.25 15.57 -9.83
N ALA A 223 -1.31 15.58 -10.78
CA ALA A 223 -1.63 15.51 -12.21
C ALA A 223 -2.43 14.25 -12.57
N MET A 224 -2.04 13.08 -12.03
CA MET A 224 -2.75 11.81 -12.23
C MET A 224 -4.17 11.84 -11.64
N ALA A 225 -4.32 12.37 -10.41
CA ALA A 225 -5.63 12.48 -9.75
C ALA A 225 -6.57 13.44 -10.51
N GLN A 226 -6.05 14.57 -10.98
CA GLN A 226 -6.79 15.53 -11.80
C GLN A 226 -7.22 14.93 -13.14
N GLN A 227 -6.34 14.17 -13.81
CA GLN A 227 -6.67 13.47 -15.04
C GLN A 227 -7.76 12.42 -14.80
N ARG A 228 -7.65 11.62 -13.75
CA ARG A 228 -8.70 10.65 -13.38
C ARG A 228 -10.04 11.33 -13.10
N ARG A 229 -10.02 12.46 -12.40
CA ARG A 229 -11.25 13.26 -12.15
C ARG A 229 -11.92 13.71 -13.44
N LYS A 230 -11.14 14.13 -14.45
CA LYS A 230 -11.68 14.51 -15.78
C LYS A 230 -12.31 13.33 -16.49
N VAL A 231 -11.66 12.16 -16.48
CA VAL A 231 -12.19 10.93 -17.07
C VAL A 231 -13.50 10.54 -16.41
N VAL A 232 -13.56 10.50 -15.08
CA VAL A 232 -14.78 10.18 -14.32
C VAL A 232 -15.90 11.18 -14.59
N ALA A 233 -15.59 12.46 -14.72
CA ALA A 233 -16.58 13.49 -15.05
C ALA A 233 -17.18 13.33 -16.47
N HIS A 234 -16.41 12.79 -17.42
CA HIS A 234 -16.83 12.60 -18.81
C HIS A 234 -17.51 11.24 -19.04
N GLU A 235 -16.98 10.18 -18.46
CA GLU A 235 -17.36 8.78 -18.73
C GLU A 235 -18.20 8.15 -17.60
N GLY A 236 -18.31 8.85 -16.46
CA GLY A 236 -18.94 8.32 -15.25
C GLY A 236 -17.99 7.52 -14.36
N THR A 237 -18.48 7.12 -13.19
CA THR A 237 -17.70 6.30 -12.26
C THR A 237 -17.61 4.87 -12.80
N PRO A 238 -16.41 4.31 -12.95
CA PRO A 238 -16.26 2.94 -13.42
C PRO A 238 -16.89 1.94 -12.47
N ALA A 239 -17.48 0.87 -13.00
CA ALA A 239 -18.10 -0.21 -12.20
C ALA A 239 -17.09 -0.92 -11.28
N LEU A 240 -15.85 -1.02 -11.75
CA LEU A 240 -14.72 -1.55 -10.97
C LEU A 240 -13.76 -0.40 -10.64
N GLY A 241 -13.43 -0.22 -9.38
CA GLY A 241 -12.52 0.82 -8.90
C GLY A 241 -12.40 0.79 -7.38
N ILE A 242 -11.75 1.82 -6.82
CA ILE A 242 -11.50 1.89 -5.36
C ILE A 242 -12.77 1.77 -4.50
N GLY A 243 -13.94 2.17 -5.02
CA GLY A 243 -15.22 2.00 -4.33
C GLY A 243 -15.62 0.55 -4.06
N VAL A 244 -15.03 -0.42 -4.77
CA VAL A 244 -15.19 -1.85 -4.47
C VAL A 244 -14.51 -2.20 -3.14
N ILE A 245 -13.38 -1.57 -2.85
CA ILE A 245 -12.57 -1.83 -1.64
C ILE A 245 -12.99 -0.93 -0.48
N VAL A 246 -13.17 0.38 -0.74
CA VAL A 246 -13.54 1.39 0.26
C VAL A 246 -14.81 2.11 -0.21
N PRO A 247 -16.00 1.50 -0.04
CA PRO A 247 -17.24 2.08 -0.57
C PRO A 247 -17.71 3.31 0.22
N ALA A 248 -17.49 3.30 1.54
CA ALA A 248 -17.95 4.37 2.40
C ALA A 248 -17.23 5.69 2.07
N GLN A 249 -18.00 6.72 1.71
CA GLN A 249 -17.51 8.07 1.42
C GLN A 249 -16.40 8.14 0.35
N ALA A 250 -16.29 7.15 -0.56
CA ALA A 250 -15.20 7.08 -1.55
C ALA A 250 -15.04 8.36 -2.37
N HIS A 251 -16.16 9.02 -2.73
CA HIS A 251 -16.14 10.28 -3.48
C HIS A 251 -15.56 11.43 -2.65
N GLU A 252 -15.99 11.57 -1.39
CA GLU A 252 -15.51 12.61 -0.47
C GLU A 252 -14.03 12.38 -0.11
N LYS A 253 -13.66 11.13 0.20
CA LYS A 253 -12.26 10.75 0.44
C LYS A 253 -11.35 11.06 -0.75
N THR A 254 -11.82 10.82 -1.98
CA THR A 254 -11.07 11.18 -3.19
C THR A 254 -10.89 12.69 -3.31
N ALA A 255 -11.96 13.48 -3.12
CA ALA A 255 -11.92 14.92 -3.20
C ALA A 255 -11.00 15.53 -2.13
N ASN A 256 -11.13 15.10 -0.88
CA ASN A 256 -10.31 15.58 0.23
C ASN A 256 -8.84 15.17 0.06
N THR A 257 -8.55 13.94 -0.39
CA THR A 257 -7.17 13.51 -0.65
C THR A 257 -6.50 14.39 -1.71
N LEU A 258 -7.18 14.66 -2.84
CA LEU A 258 -6.63 15.56 -3.87
C LEU A 258 -6.46 16.98 -3.33
N ARG A 259 -7.47 17.51 -2.63
CA ARG A 259 -7.42 18.84 -2.04
C ARG A 259 -6.24 19.01 -1.07
N ASN A 260 -5.98 18.00 -0.22
CA ASN A 260 -4.85 18.03 0.72
C ASN A 260 -3.51 18.11 -0.01
N TYR A 261 -3.35 17.45 -1.17
CA TYR A 261 -2.17 17.60 -2.01
C TYR A 261 -2.09 18.98 -2.65
N GLU A 262 -3.17 19.47 -3.26
CA GLU A 262 -3.21 20.76 -3.96
C GLU A 262 -2.93 21.94 -3.02
N GLU A 263 -3.37 21.82 -1.75
CA GLU A 263 -3.15 22.85 -0.72
C GLU A 263 -1.81 22.67 0.03
N GLY A 264 -0.98 21.67 -0.34
CA GLY A 264 0.30 21.43 0.32
C GLY A 264 0.18 20.89 1.75
N ARG A 265 -0.97 20.28 2.12
CA ARG A 265 -1.20 19.65 3.42
C ARG A 265 -0.59 18.25 3.51
N THR A 266 -0.47 17.60 2.36
CA THR A 266 0.22 16.31 2.21
C THR A 266 1.19 16.35 1.05
N VAL A 267 2.23 15.53 1.15
CA VAL A 267 3.19 15.27 0.07
C VAL A 267 3.26 13.77 -0.21
N ALA A 268 3.46 13.38 -1.46
CA ALA A 268 3.67 12.01 -1.87
C ALA A 268 5.17 11.77 -2.10
N VAL A 269 5.68 10.67 -1.55
CA VAL A 269 7.11 10.33 -1.64
C VAL A 269 7.26 8.88 -2.09
N GLN A 270 8.25 8.67 -2.96
CA GLN A 270 8.78 7.35 -3.31
C GLN A 270 10.24 7.30 -2.88
N ALA A 271 10.66 6.24 -2.19
CA ALA A 271 12.01 6.19 -1.66
C ALA A 271 12.59 4.78 -1.63
N LEU A 272 13.91 4.71 -1.69
CA LEU A 272 14.72 3.51 -1.51
C LEU A 272 15.78 3.78 -0.44
N TYR A 273 15.84 2.92 0.55
CA TYR A 273 16.83 2.92 1.60
C TYR A 273 17.57 1.57 1.65
N ALA A 274 18.81 1.58 2.06
CA ALA A 274 19.61 0.38 2.27
C ALA A 274 19.91 0.19 3.76
N LYS A 275 19.84 -1.06 4.23
CA LYS A 275 20.39 -1.47 5.53
C LYS A 275 21.91 -1.61 5.38
N ALA A 276 22.67 -1.07 6.33
CA ALA A 276 24.13 -1.24 6.36
C ALA A 276 24.53 -2.72 6.32
N VAL A 277 25.71 -2.99 5.78
CA VAL A 277 26.32 -4.35 5.73
C VAL A 277 26.86 -4.72 7.08
#